data_559c88c6110b93f4c0081916ff36a1ab
#
_entry.id   559c88c6110b93f4c0081916ff36a1ab
#
_cell.length_a   1.000
_cell.length_b   1.000
_cell.length_c   1.000
_cell.angle_alpha   90.00
_cell.angle_beta   90.00
_cell.angle_gamma   90.00
#
_symmetry.space_group_name_H-M   'P 1'
#
loop_
_entity.id
_entity.type
_entity.pdbx_description
1 polymer ?
#
loop_
_entity_poly.entity_id
_entity_poly.type
_entity_poly.pdbx_seq_one_letter_code
_entity_poly.pdbx_strand_id
1 'polypeptide(L)'
;NSSLAQETDQTKGKTLSLTYDFKEAGKPMKYSLYIPTSYDKQKKTPLIVALHGLGSSASAIMRYPGFTRHAEKHGYLVVAPTGYNSRGWYGSRGTGGGRGSDPENLGELSEKDVMNVLGITRLNFNIDENRIYLMGHSMGGGGTWHLGSKYPDIWAALGPIAPAAPRDTSRLEKMTHIPVIVIQGDKDGLVRGARRWVAKMKELKMEHEYLEIEGGGHVDVAFKHFPELFAFFNAYSKAGQKDAAETPTPAPKP
;
A
#
# COMPACT_ATOMS: atom_id res chain seq x y z
N ASN A 1 3.54 25.32 10.93
CA ASN A 1 3.53 24.53 9.66
C ASN A 1 4.91 24.41 8.98
N SER A 2 6.02 24.81 9.59
CA SER A 2 7.36 24.76 8.94
C SER A 2 8.29 23.67 9.52
N SER A 3 7.82 22.78 10.41
CA SER A 3 8.74 21.93 11.17
C SER A 3 9.11 20.60 10.50
N LEU A 4 8.22 19.94 9.77
CA LEU A 4 8.51 18.64 9.14
C LEU A 4 9.51 18.74 7.98
N ALA A 5 9.46 19.82 7.20
CA ALA A 5 10.35 19.99 6.06
C ALA A 5 11.80 20.40 6.45
N GLN A 6 12.01 20.99 7.62
CA GLN A 6 13.35 21.35 8.13
C GLN A 6 14.02 20.20 8.91
N GLU A 7 13.25 19.26 9.46
CA GLU A 7 13.78 18.08 10.17
C GLU A 7 14.15 16.91 9.23
N THR A 8 13.83 16.99 7.93
CA THR A 8 13.93 15.86 6.99
C THR A 8 15.35 15.29 6.86
N ASP A 9 16.41 16.11 6.91
CA ASP A 9 17.76 15.59 6.72
C ASP A 9 18.25 14.71 7.89
N GLN A 10 17.78 14.95 9.11
CA GLN A 10 18.11 14.14 10.29
C GLN A 10 17.29 12.86 10.40
N THR A 11 16.19 12.75 9.61
CA THR A 11 15.20 11.68 9.71
C THR A 11 15.23 10.71 8.53
N LYS A 12 16.00 10.99 7.48
CA LYS A 12 16.19 10.09 6.34
C LYS A 12 16.78 8.75 6.77
N GLY A 13 16.35 7.68 6.11
CA GLY A 13 16.78 6.30 6.42
C GLY A 13 16.15 5.72 7.67
N LYS A 14 15.19 6.41 8.31
CA LYS A 14 14.53 5.98 9.54
C LYS A 14 13.01 5.93 9.38
N THR A 15 12.39 4.99 10.08
CA THR A 15 10.93 4.97 10.23
C THR A 15 10.52 5.88 11.37
N LEU A 16 9.65 6.82 11.07
CA LEU A 16 9.10 7.79 12.02
C LEU A 16 7.69 7.38 12.45
N SER A 17 7.34 7.64 13.70
CA SER A 17 5.95 7.60 14.17
C SER A 17 5.47 9.03 14.37
N LEU A 18 4.55 9.45 13.53
CA LEU A 18 4.03 10.81 13.50
C LEU A 18 2.56 10.83 13.93
N THR A 19 2.08 12.01 14.30
CA THR A 19 0.70 12.22 14.74
C THR A 19 0.12 13.42 14.00
N TYR A 20 -1.15 13.34 13.61
CA TYR A 20 -1.91 14.45 13.06
C TYR A 20 -3.25 14.59 13.78
N ASP A 21 -3.85 15.76 13.71
CA ASP A 21 -5.19 16.02 14.21
C ASP A 21 -6.23 15.47 13.23
N PHE A 22 -6.87 14.35 13.61
CA PHE A 22 -7.92 13.71 12.81
C PHE A 22 -9.26 14.34 13.14
N LYS A 23 -9.60 15.41 12.46
CA LYS A 23 -10.78 16.25 12.74
C LYS A 23 -12.09 15.46 12.73
N GLU A 24 -12.29 14.57 11.75
CA GLU A 24 -13.49 13.75 11.62
C GLU A 24 -13.68 12.78 12.78
N ALA A 25 -12.60 12.41 13.46
CA ALA A 25 -12.62 11.56 14.63
C ALA A 25 -12.52 12.32 15.96
N GLY A 26 -12.28 13.63 15.92
CA GLY A 26 -12.11 14.50 17.09
C GLY A 26 -10.93 14.12 17.97
N LYS A 27 -9.91 13.48 17.43
CA LYS A 27 -8.74 13.00 18.18
C LYS A 27 -7.47 12.96 17.33
N PRO A 28 -6.28 13.01 17.99
CA PRO A 28 -5.03 12.78 17.28
C PRO A 28 -4.94 11.33 16.80
N MET A 29 -4.40 11.14 15.58
CA MET A 29 -4.17 9.83 14.97
C MET A 29 -2.70 9.66 14.60
N LYS A 30 -2.16 8.47 14.86
CA LYS A 30 -0.78 8.11 14.52
C LYS A 30 -0.71 7.53 13.10
N TYR A 31 0.42 7.77 12.44
CA TYR A 31 0.82 7.09 11.22
C TYR A 31 2.34 6.88 11.21
N SER A 32 2.83 6.01 10.34
CA SER A 32 4.26 5.80 10.18
C SER A 32 4.74 6.32 8.84
N LEU A 33 5.94 6.85 8.80
CA LEU A 33 6.57 7.42 7.61
C LEU A 33 8.01 6.93 7.51
N TYR A 34 8.42 6.49 6.32
CA TYR A 34 9.80 6.22 5.97
C TYR A 34 10.24 7.17 4.83
N ILE A 35 11.35 7.85 5.04
CA ILE A 35 11.94 8.77 4.07
C ILE A 35 13.28 8.15 3.61
N PRO A 36 13.45 7.80 2.32
CA PRO A 36 14.71 7.24 1.84
C PRO A 36 15.85 8.27 1.95
N THR A 37 17.08 7.80 2.14
CA THR A 37 18.26 8.69 2.23
C THR A 37 18.48 9.49 0.95
N SER A 38 18.03 8.95 -0.19
CA SER A 38 18.08 9.60 -1.50
C SER A 38 17.02 10.69 -1.71
N TYR A 39 16.09 10.89 -0.76
CA TYR A 39 15.04 11.90 -0.91
C TYR A 39 15.63 13.30 -1.12
N ASP A 40 15.18 13.95 -2.18
CA ASP A 40 15.52 15.33 -2.53
C ASP A 40 14.21 16.12 -2.75
N LYS A 41 13.99 17.16 -1.96
CA LYS A 41 12.78 17.99 -2.04
C LYS A 41 12.58 18.67 -3.40
N GLN A 42 13.63 18.77 -4.21
CA GLN A 42 13.57 19.36 -5.55
C GLN A 42 13.19 18.32 -6.62
N LYS A 43 13.20 17.03 -6.30
CA LYS A 43 12.90 15.92 -7.20
C LYS A 43 11.60 15.23 -6.80
N LYS A 44 10.81 14.87 -7.81
CA LYS A 44 9.60 14.07 -7.60
C LYS A 44 9.97 12.68 -7.10
N THR A 45 9.35 12.23 -6.01
CA THR A 45 9.65 10.97 -5.33
C THR A 45 8.44 10.03 -5.37
N PRO A 46 8.60 8.76 -5.74
CA PRO A 46 7.51 7.80 -5.71
C PRO A 46 7.06 7.51 -4.27
N LEU A 47 5.78 7.23 -4.10
CA LEU A 47 5.15 6.98 -2.81
C LEU A 47 4.47 5.62 -2.77
N ILE A 48 4.68 4.86 -1.68
CA ILE A 48 3.88 3.70 -1.33
C ILE A 48 3.00 4.03 -0.11
N VAL A 49 1.70 3.81 -0.24
CA VAL A 49 0.76 3.76 0.89
C VAL A 49 0.60 2.30 1.31
N ALA A 50 0.96 1.96 2.55
CA ALA A 50 1.03 0.59 3.05
C ALA A 50 -0.02 0.32 4.14
N LEU A 51 -0.90 -0.66 3.93
CA LEU A 51 -2.02 -0.99 4.79
C LEU A 51 -1.76 -2.28 5.58
N HIS A 52 -1.75 -2.18 6.91
CA HIS A 52 -1.50 -3.32 7.80
C HIS A 52 -2.68 -4.32 7.89
N GLY A 53 -2.40 -5.52 8.40
CA GLY A 53 -3.38 -6.57 8.64
C GLY A 53 -4.22 -6.38 9.91
N LEU A 54 -5.27 -7.20 10.07
CA LEU A 54 -6.15 -7.20 11.25
C LEU A 54 -5.34 -7.42 12.53
N GLY A 55 -5.61 -6.61 13.56
CA GLY A 55 -4.93 -6.69 14.84
C GLY A 55 -3.49 -6.13 14.85
N SER A 56 -3.01 -5.62 13.71
CA SER A 56 -1.68 -5.05 13.53
C SER A 56 -1.69 -3.51 13.63
N SER A 57 -0.66 -2.84 13.16
CA SER A 57 -0.50 -1.38 13.24
C SER A 57 0.34 -0.82 12.10
N ALA A 58 0.27 0.50 11.91
CA ALA A 58 1.12 1.25 10.99
C ALA A 58 2.62 0.99 11.21
N SER A 59 3.07 0.98 12.45
CA SER A 59 4.47 0.70 12.77
C SER A 59 4.87 -0.76 12.55
N ALA A 60 3.94 -1.70 12.66
CA ALA A 60 4.22 -3.12 12.45
C ALA A 60 4.48 -3.44 10.99
N ILE A 61 3.68 -2.93 10.04
CA ILE A 61 3.90 -3.17 8.62
C ILE A 61 5.22 -2.57 8.14
N MET A 62 5.63 -1.42 8.69
CA MET A 62 6.94 -0.82 8.38
C MET A 62 8.13 -1.68 8.82
N ARG A 63 7.93 -2.56 9.80
CA ARG A 63 8.95 -3.51 10.30
C ARG A 63 8.92 -4.87 9.60
N TYR A 64 8.09 -5.06 8.57
CA TYR A 64 8.15 -6.30 7.80
C TYR A 64 9.55 -6.50 7.21
N PRO A 65 10.15 -7.70 7.35
CA PRO A 65 11.53 -7.96 6.94
C PRO A 65 11.80 -7.54 5.50
N GLY A 66 12.71 -6.59 5.31
CA GLY A 66 13.10 -6.12 3.99
C GLY A 66 12.26 -4.99 3.42
N PHE A 67 11.07 -4.67 3.94
CA PHE A 67 10.18 -3.68 3.34
C PHE A 67 10.84 -2.30 3.19
N THR A 68 11.28 -1.69 4.29
CA THR A 68 11.96 -0.38 4.24
C THR A 68 13.33 -0.44 3.55
N ARG A 69 14.02 -1.59 3.59
CA ARG A 69 15.27 -1.79 2.84
C ARG A 69 15.03 -1.72 1.32
N HIS A 70 13.94 -2.29 0.82
CA HIS A 70 13.58 -2.18 -0.59
C HIS A 70 13.10 -0.76 -0.93
N ALA A 71 12.36 -0.09 -0.02
CA ALA A 71 12.00 1.32 -0.19
C ALA A 71 13.26 2.19 -0.31
N GLU A 72 14.26 1.98 0.55
CA GLU A 72 15.56 2.65 0.47
C GLU A 72 16.26 2.41 -0.87
N LYS A 73 16.39 1.14 -1.25
CA LYS A 73 17.08 0.74 -2.49
C LYS A 73 16.48 1.38 -3.73
N HIS A 74 15.17 1.55 -3.78
CA HIS A 74 14.45 2.06 -4.94
C HIS A 74 14.01 3.52 -4.80
N GLY A 75 14.38 4.20 -3.71
CA GLY A 75 14.11 5.62 -3.49
C GLY A 75 12.63 5.95 -3.23
N TYR A 76 11.86 5.05 -2.60
CA TYR A 76 10.45 5.27 -2.29
C TYR A 76 10.25 5.92 -0.93
N LEU A 77 9.42 6.95 -0.88
CA LEU A 77 8.71 7.32 0.34
C LEU A 77 7.68 6.23 0.66
N VAL A 78 7.56 5.88 1.94
CA VAL A 78 6.50 4.95 2.39
C VAL A 78 5.73 5.58 3.53
N VAL A 79 4.41 5.56 3.44
CA VAL A 79 3.53 5.98 4.52
C VAL A 79 2.55 4.86 4.87
N ALA A 80 2.37 4.63 6.18
CA ALA A 80 1.42 3.66 6.68
C ALA A 80 0.43 4.34 7.63
N PRO A 81 -0.84 4.50 7.24
CA PRO A 81 -1.91 4.97 8.11
C PRO A 81 -2.30 3.89 9.14
N THR A 82 -2.87 4.30 10.25
CA THR A 82 -3.41 3.38 11.28
C THR A 82 -4.74 2.75 10.84
N GLY A 83 -5.50 3.42 9.94
CA GLY A 83 -6.84 2.98 9.58
C GLY A 83 -7.84 3.15 10.71
N TYR A 84 -7.74 4.25 11.47
CA TYR A 84 -8.46 4.56 12.70
C TYR A 84 -8.10 3.65 13.88
N ASN A 85 -8.11 2.34 13.68
CA ASN A 85 -7.66 1.32 14.64
C ASN A 85 -7.24 0.03 13.92
N SER A 86 -6.88 -1.00 14.68
CA SER A 86 -6.38 -2.27 14.14
C SER A 86 -7.44 -3.14 13.44
N ARG A 87 -8.70 -2.70 13.33
CA ARG A 87 -9.84 -3.48 12.80
C ARG A 87 -10.82 -2.65 11.97
N GLY A 88 -10.42 -1.47 11.48
CA GLY A 88 -11.29 -0.57 10.72
C GLY A 88 -11.52 -0.98 9.25
N TRP A 89 -10.76 -1.97 8.75
CA TRP A 89 -10.93 -2.55 7.41
C TRP A 89 -10.79 -1.56 6.25
N TYR A 90 -10.32 -0.35 6.50
CA TYR A 90 -10.13 0.69 5.48
C TYR A 90 -11.37 0.93 4.60
N GLY A 91 -12.57 0.76 5.17
CA GLY A 91 -13.83 0.87 4.45
C GLY A 91 -14.24 -0.34 3.60
N SER A 92 -13.39 -1.38 3.48
CA SER A 92 -13.65 -2.52 2.58
C SER A 92 -14.88 -3.35 2.97
N ARG A 93 -15.34 -3.25 4.21
CA ARG A 93 -16.54 -3.89 4.74
C ARG A 93 -17.76 -2.96 4.85
N GLY A 94 -17.70 -1.79 4.22
CA GLY A 94 -18.70 -0.73 4.30
C GLY A 94 -18.31 0.39 5.26
N THR A 95 -19.18 1.37 5.38
CA THR A 95 -18.95 2.58 6.18
C THR A 95 -19.01 2.34 7.69
N GLY A 96 -19.80 1.36 8.12
CA GLY A 96 -20.00 0.98 9.53
C GLY A 96 -18.99 -0.06 10.02
N GLY A 97 -19.42 -0.94 10.88
CA GLY A 97 -18.68 -2.11 11.37
C GLY A 97 -18.02 -1.93 12.73
N GLY A 98 -18.33 -0.85 13.45
CA GLY A 98 -17.91 -0.65 14.83
C GLY A 98 -18.47 -1.71 15.79
N ARG A 99 -17.70 -2.05 16.83
CA ARG A 99 -18.09 -3.00 17.88
C ARG A 99 -17.65 -2.47 19.25
N GLY A 100 -18.50 -2.67 20.25
CA GLY A 100 -18.21 -2.23 21.62
C GLY A 100 -17.99 -0.71 21.69
N SER A 101 -16.79 -0.26 22.02
CA SER A 101 -16.41 1.16 22.10
C SER A 101 -16.00 1.79 20.77
N ASP A 102 -16.07 1.06 19.64
CA ASP A 102 -15.79 1.63 18.33
C ASP A 102 -16.91 2.58 17.89
N PRO A 103 -16.61 3.61 17.09
CA PRO A 103 -17.66 4.42 16.49
C PRO A 103 -18.49 3.61 15.48
N GLU A 104 -19.77 3.92 15.35
CA GLU A 104 -20.68 3.23 14.44
C GLU A 104 -20.21 3.34 12.97
N ASN A 105 -19.56 4.46 12.60
CA ASN A 105 -19.00 4.73 11.28
C ASN A 105 -17.50 4.35 11.18
N LEU A 106 -17.06 3.30 11.88
CA LEU A 106 -15.67 2.88 11.91
C LEU A 106 -15.04 2.69 10.53
N GLY A 107 -15.76 2.08 9.59
CA GLY A 107 -15.27 1.85 8.24
C GLY A 107 -15.02 3.15 7.49
N GLU A 108 -15.90 4.14 7.63
CA GLU A 108 -15.73 5.47 7.05
C GLU A 108 -14.50 6.18 7.63
N LEU A 109 -14.37 6.20 8.95
CA LEU A 109 -13.22 6.81 9.61
C LEU A 109 -11.91 6.11 9.25
N SER A 110 -11.94 4.78 9.11
CA SER A 110 -10.78 3.99 8.72
C SER A 110 -10.30 4.34 7.29
N GLU A 111 -11.22 4.55 6.37
CA GLU A 111 -10.93 5.01 5.01
C GLU A 111 -10.40 6.44 5.00
N LYS A 112 -11.07 7.34 5.74
CA LYS A 112 -10.66 8.76 5.83
C LYS A 112 -9.26 8.93 6.40
N ASP A 113 -8.86 8.11 7.39
CA ASP A 113 -7.50 8.14 7.91
C ASP A 113 -6.47 7.89 6.80
N VAL A 114 -6.71 6.93 5.90
CA VAL A 114 -5.82 6.69 4.76
C VAL A 114 -5.71 7.93 3.86
N MET A 115 -6.84 8.53 3.52
CA MET A 115 -6.88 9.68 2.62
C MET A 115 -6.28 10.94 3.25
N ASN A 116 -6.48 11.13 4.56
CA ASN A 116 -5.87 12.23 5.30
C ASN A 116 -4.35 12.10 5.33
N VAL A 117 -3.82 10.89 5.63
CA VAL A 117 -2.37 10.63 5.66
C VAL A 117 -1.75 10.79 4.28
N LEU A 118 -2.43 10.35 3.21
CA LEU A 118 -1.99 10.62 1.83
C LEU A 118 -1.95 12.13 1.55
N GLY A 119 -3.00 12.87 1.93
CA GLY A 119 -3.06 14.33 1.77
C GLY A 119 -1.93 15.04 2.52
N ILE A 120 -1.69 14.66 3.77
CA ILE A 120 -0.59 15.20 4.59
C ILE A 120 0.76 14.93 3.91
N THR A 121 0.96 13.73 3.37
CA THR A 121 2.21 13.36 2.69
C THR A 121 2.42 14.21 1.45
N ARG A 122 1.39 14.41 0.62
CA ARG A 122 1.44 15.28 -0.57
C ARG A 122 1.76 16.74 -0.25
N LEU A 123 1.28 17.24 0.89
CA LEU A 123 1.53 18.62 1.32
C LEU A 123 2.96 18.84 1.83
N ASN A 124 3.60 17.81 2.35
CA ASN A 124 4.89 17.93 3.01
C ASN A 124 6.08 17.44 2.16
N PHE A 125 5.82 16.65 1.13
CA PHE A 125 6.86 16.04 0.30
C PHE A 125 6.60 16.27 -1.19
N ASN A 126 7.67 16.35 -2.00
CA ASN A 126 7.56 16.45 -3.44
C ASN A 126 7.28 15.05 -4.04
N ILE A 127 6.00 14.68 -4.06
CA ILE A 127 5.54 13.37 -4.53
C ILE A 127 5.39 13.37 -6.05
N ASP A 128 5.79 12.27 -6.67
CA ASP A 128 5.46 11.99 -8.06
C ASP A 128 4.02 11.48 -8.15
N GLU A 129 3.11 12.34 -8.55
CA GLU A 129 1.68 12.01 -8.68
C GLU A 129 1.39 10.87 -9.69
N ASN A 130 2.32 10.58 -10.59
CA ASN A 130 2.22 9.46 -11.51
C ASN A 130 2.74 8.14 -10.91
N ARG A 131 3.39 8.18 -9.76
CA ARG A 131 3.98 7.02 -9.09
C ARG A 131 3.57 6.91 -7.63
N ILE A 132 2.26 6.89 -7.40
CA ILE A 132 1.65 6.60 -6.09
C ILE A 132 1.07 5.19 -6.14
N TYR A 133 1.55 4.34 -5.25
CA TYR A 133 1.19 2.93 -5.18
C TYR A 133 0.49 2.60 -3.89
N LEU A 134 -0.41 1.62 -3.95
CA LEU A 134 -1.13 1.14 -2.77
C LEU A 134 -0.85 -0.35 -2.58
N MET A 135 -0.39 -0.72 -1.41
CA MET A 135 -0.23 -2.11 -1.03
C MET A 135 -0.88 -2.41 0.32
N GLY A 136 -1.17 -3.67 0.58
CA GLY A 136 -1.65 -4.05 1.89
C GLY A 136 -1.66 -5.55 2.11
N HIS A 137 -1.46 -5.96 3.37
CA HIS A 137 -1.45 -7.35 3.80
C HIS A 137 -2.77 -7.72 4.45
N SER A 138 -3.36 -8.86 4.10
CA SER A 138 -4.55 -9.42 4.76
C SER A 138 -5.76 -8.47 4.73
N MET A 139 -6.19 -7.95 5.88
CA MET A 139 -7.17 -6.87 5.99
C MET A 139 -6.77 -5.67 5.10
N GLY A 140 -5.48 -5.30 5.12
CA GLY A 140 -4.93 -4.24 4.28
C GLY A 140 -5.03 -4.58 2.79
N GLY A 141 -4.89 -5.85 2.40
CA GLY A 141 -5.16 -6.30 1.03
C GLY A 141 -6.63 -6.12 0.61
N GLY A 142 -7.57 -6.35 1.54
CA GLY A 142 -8.97 -5.98 1.35
C GLY A 142 -9.16 -4.47 1.17
N GLY A 143 -8.44 -3.67 1.97
CA GLY A 143 -8.38 -2.21 1.85
C GLY A 143 -7.80 -1.76 0.51
N THR A 144 -6.76 -2.46 0.01
CA THR A 144 -6.16 -2.20 -1.30
C THR A 144 -7.19 -2.34 -2.43
N TRP A 145 -7.99 -3.40 -2.42
CA TRP A 145 -9.08 -3.58 -3.38
C TRP A 145 -10.14 -2.49 -3.29
N HIS A 146 -10.52 -2.13 -2.06
CA HIS A 146 -11.55 -1.12 -1.82
C HIS A 146 -11.11 0.27 -2.30
N LEU A 147 -9.96 0.73 -1.81
CA LEU A 147 -9.45 2.06 -2.14
C LEU A 147 -9.00 2.17 -3.61
N GLY A 148 -8.49 1.07 -4.18
CA GLY A 148 -8.18 0.98 -5.61
C GLY A 148 -9.41 1.25 -6.47
N SER A 149 -10.54 0.58 -6.15
CA SER A 149 -11.79 0.73 -6.89
C SER A 149 -12.55 2.02 -6.60
N LYS A 150 -12.36 2.62 -5.43
CA LYS A 150 -13.06 3.85 -5.03
C LYS A 150 -12.35 5.12 -5.50
N TYR A 151 -11.03 5.07 -5.57
CA TYR A 151 -10.16 6.20 -5.96
C TYR A 151 -9.21 5.80 -7.09
N PRO A 152 -9.73 5.29 -8.25
CA PRO A 152 -8.91 4.66 -9.27
C PRO A 152 -7.88 5.61 -9.91
N ASP A 153 -8.14 6.91 -9.92
CA ASP A 153 -7.26 7.91 -10.54
C ASP A 153 -6.01 8.25 -9.70
N ILE A 154 -5.96 7.76 -8.45
CA ILE A 154 -4.82 8.03 -7.56
C ILE A 154 -3.66 7.08 -7.84
N TRP A 155 -3.94 5.79 -8.05
CA TRP A 155 -2.98 4.71 -7.93
C TRP A 155 -2.34 4.36 -9.28
N ALA A 156 -1.01 4.30 -9.31
CA ALA A 156 -0.26 3.84 -10.47
C ALA A 156 -0.26 2.30 -10.59
N ALA A 157 -0.25 1.60 -9.47
CA ALA A 157 -0.43 0.16 -9.39
C ALA A 157 -0.86 -0.26 -7.98
N LEU A 158 -1.39 -1.48 -7.86
CA LEU A 158 -1.84 -2.07 -6.60
C LEU A 158 -1.05 -3.35 -6.28
N GLY A 159 -0.77 -3.57 -4.97
CA GLY A 159 -0.06 -4.75 -4.46
C GLY A 159 -0.78 -5.40 -3.27
N PRO A 160 -1.94 -6.06 -3.45
CA PRO A 160 -2.57 -6.80 -2.37
C PRO A 160 -1.81 -8.11 -2.09
N ILE A 161 -1.40 -8.30 -0.82
CA ILE A 161 -0.65 -9.46 -0.33
C ILE A 161 -1.55 -10.27 0.61
N ALA A 162 -1.70 -11.57 0.37
CA ALA A 162 -2.58 -12.46 1.12
C ALA A 162 -3.94 -11.81 1.42
N PRO A 163 -4.62 -11.23 0.40
CA PRO A 163 -5.70 -10.28 0.63
C PRO A 163 -6.96 -10.92 1.19
N ALA A 164 -7.57 -10.30 2.20
CA ALA A 164 -8.93 -10.57 2.61
C ALA A 164 -9.92 -10.00 1.57
N ALA A 165 -9.93 -10.63 0.40
CA ALA A 165 -10.65 -10.15 -0.77
C ALA A 165 -12.18 -10.21 -0.56
N PRO A 166 -12.93 -9.14 -0.90
CA PRO A 166 -14.40 -9.17 -0.90
C PRO A 166 -14.95 -10.27 -1.83
N ARG A 167 -16.18 -10.71 -1.57
CA ARG A 167 -16.83 -11.70 -2.46
C ARG A 167 -17.20 -11.10 -3.81
N ASP A 168 -17.65 -9.84 -3.79
CA ASP A 168 -18.04 -9.10 -4.99
C ASP A 168 -16.79 -8.59 -5.72
N THR A 169 -16.59 -9.08 -6.94
CA THR A 169 -15.49 -8.73 -7.85
C THR A 169 -15.86 -7.64 -8.85
N SER A 170 -17.13 -7.19 -8.90
CA SER A 170 -17.58 -6.14 -9.84
C SER A 170 -16.83 -4.82 -9.66
N ARG A 171 -16.25 -4.60 -8.48
CA ARG A 171 -15.40 -3.43 -8.21
C ARG A 171 -14.21 -3.30 -9.15
N LEU A 172 -13.71 -4.41 -9.73
CA LEU A 172 -12.63 -4.40 -10.71
C LEU A 172 -12.98 -3.61 -11.97
N GLU A 173 -14.26 -3.56 -12.34
CA GLU A 173 -14.72 -2.82 -13.52
C GLU A 173 -14.44 -1.31 -13.45
N LYS A 174 -14.30 -0.77 -12.23
CA LYS A 174 -13.99 0.65 -11.98
C LYS A 174 -12.50 0.97 -12.07
N MET A 175 -11.63 -0.04 -12.12
CA MET A 175 -10.17 0.13 -12.03
C MET A 175 -9.42 -0.74 -13.04
N THR A 176 -10.04 -1.04 -14.18
CA THR A 176 -9.45 -1.91 -15.23
C THR A 176 -8.14 -1.40 -15.79
N HIS A 177 -7.88 -0.11 -15.70
CA HIS A 177 -6.66 0.54 -16.16
C HIS A 177 -5.51 0.46 -15.15
N ILE A 178 -5.75 -0.01 -13.91
CA ILE A 178 -4.71 -0.06 -12.88
C ILE A 178 -4.04 -1.44 -12.92
N PRO A 179 -2.71 -1.53 -13.13
CA PRO A 179 -1.96 -2.76 -12.99
C PRO A 179 -1.98 -3.31 -11.55
N VAL A 180 -2.06 -4.62 -11.39
CA VAL A 180 -2.16 -5.25 -10.07
C VAL A 180 -1.20 -6.44 -9.95
N ILE A 181 -0.38 -6.47 -8.89
CA ILE A 181 0.32 -7.68 -8.46
C ILE A 181 -0.36 -8.28 -7.24
N VAL A 182 -0.81 -9.54 -7.35
CA VAL A 182 -1.38 -10.28 -6.21
C VAL A 182 -0.36 -11.32 -5.74
N ILE A 183 0.02 -11.26 -4.48
CA ILE A 183 0.94 -12.21 -3.86
C ILE A 183 0.15 -13.04 -2.84
N GLN A 184 0.13 -14.38 -3.01
CA GLN A 184 -0.74 -15.25 -2.23
C GLN A 184 -0.08 -16.59 -1.94
N GLY A 185 -0.20 -17.10 -0.73
CA GLY A 185 0.20 -18.46 -0.39
C GLY A 185 -0.90 -19.48 -0.70
N ASP A 186 -0.54 -20.62 -1.26
CA ASP A 186 -1.51 -21.69 -1.58
C ASP A 186 -2.06 -22.41 -0.34
N LYS A 187 -1.35 -22.32 0.80
CA LYS A 187 -1.80 -22.86 2.12
C LYS A 187 -2.54 -21.82 2.96
N ASP A 188 -2.70 -20.61 2.48
CA ASP A 188 -3.50 -19.58 3.15
C ASP A 188 -5.00 -19.85 2.96
N GLY A 189 -5.76 -19.73 4.04
CA GLY A 189 -7.23 -19.85 3.99
C GLY A 189 -7.92 -18.82 3.08
N LEU A 190 -7.24 -17.73 2.71
CA LEU A 190 -7.75 -16.68 1.82
C LEU A 190 -7.50 -16.94 0.33
N VAL A 191 -6.76 -17.99 -0.04
CA VAL A 191 -6.36 -18.29 -1.42
C VAL A 191 -7.54 -18.36 -2.40
N ARG A 192 -8.69 -18.92 -1.96
CA ARG A 192 -9.90 -18.98 -2.80
C ARG A 192 -10.42 -17.59 -3.19
N GLY A 193 -10.31 -16.64 -2.27
CA GLY A 193 -10.65 -15.24 -2.53
C GLY A 193 -9.73 -14.61 -3.56
N ALA A 194 -8.43 -14.75 -3.38
CA ALA A 194 -7.42 -14.24 -4.32
C ALA A 194 -7.61 -14.84 -5.73
N ARG A 195 -7.74 -16.16 -5.85
CA ARG A 195 -7.99 -16.84 -7.15
C ARG A 195 -9.24 -16.31 -7.86
N ARG A 196 -10.32 -16.04 -7.12
CA ARG A 196 -11.56 -15.47 -7.71
C ARG A 196 -11.33 -14.07 -8.29
N TRP A 197 -10.60 -13.21 -7.60
CA TRP A 197 -10.25 -11.88 -8.08
C TRP A 197 -9.32 -11.93 -9.29
N VAL A 198 -8.32 -12.81 -9.27
CA VAL A 198 -7.43 -13.06 -10.40
C VAL A 198 -8.20 -13.56 -11.63
N ALA A 199 -9.16 -14.48 -11.45
CA ALA A 199 -10.00 -14.97 -12.53
C ALA A 199 -10.82 -13.82 -13.17
N LYS A 200 -11.39 -12.91 -12.35
CA LYS A 200 -12.12 -11.74 -12.86
C LYS A 200 -11.19 -10.74 -13.54
N MET A 201 -9.97 -10.51 -13.07
CA MET A 201 -9.00 -9.68 -13.78
C MET A 201 -8.64 -10.25 -15.15
N LYS A 202 -8.48 -11.57 -15.26
CA LYS A 202 -8.28 -12.25 -16.57
C LYS A 202 -9.46 -12.04 -17.52
N GLU A 203 -10.69 -12.21 -17.02
CA GLU A 203 -11.92 -11.96 -17.78
C GLU A 203 -11.97 -10.51 -18.30
N LEU A 204 -11.61 -9.55 -17.46
CA LEU A 204 -11.59 -8.12 -17.80
C LEU A 204 -10.34 -7.70 -18.61
N LYS A 205 -9.42 -8.62 -18.88
CA LYS A 205 -8.14 -8.37 -19.58
C LYS A 205 -7.29 -7.27 -18.91
N MET A 206 -7.36 -7.21 -17.58
CA MET A 206 -6.56 -6.27 -16.79
C MET A 206 -5.07 -6.68 -16.82
N GLU A 207 -4.20 -5.69 -16.81
CA GLU A 207 -2.77 -5.92 -16.59
C GLU A 207 -2.56 -6.40 -15.15
N HIS A 208 -2.04 -7.62 -14.98
CA HIS A 208 -1.84 -8.19 -13.66
C HIS A 208 -0.74 -9.26 -13.63
N GLU A 209 -0.12 -9.39 -12.46
CA GLU A 209 0.71 -10.54 -12.07
C GLU A 209 0.05 -11.28 -10.92
N TYR A 210 0.13 -12.60 -10.94
CA TYR A 210 -0.32 -13.42 -9.83
C TYR A 210 0.80 -14.36 -9.39
N LEU A 211 1.33 -14.11 -8.20
CA LEU A 211 2.32 -14.95 -7.55
C LEU A 211 1.62 -15.83 -6.51
N GLU A 212 1.30 -17.07 -6.91
CA GLU A 212 0.83 -18.08 -5.98
C GLU A 212 2.02 -18.91 -5.49
N ILE A 213 2.34 -18.78 -4.21
CA ILE A 213 3.53 -19.35 -3.61
C ILE A 213 3.21 -20.73 -3.06
N GLU A 214 3.84 -21.76 -3.64
CA GLU A 214 3.71 -23.15 -3.20
C GLU A 214 4.20 -23.33 -1.75
N GLY A 215 3.37 -23.96 -0.93
CA GLY A 215 3.62 -24.13 0.51
C GLY A 215 3.52 -22.86 1.33
N GLY A 216 3.23 -21.71 0.69
CA GLY A 216 3.17 -20.41 1.33
C GLY A 216 1.95 -20.25 2.26
N GLY A 217 2.18 -19.72 3.46
CA GLY A 217 1.15 -19.39 4.44
C GLY A 217 0.76 -17.91 4.39
N HIS A 218 -0.14 -17.52 5.31
CA HIS A 218 -0.71 -16.18 5.36
C HIS A 218 0.31 -15.07 5.64
N VAL A 219 1.29 -15.33 6.49
CA VAL A 219 2.23 -14.31 7.00
C VAL A 219 3.55 -14.33 6.25
N ASP A 220 4.10 -15.51 5.98
CA ASP A 220 5.43 -15.63 5.39
C ASP A 220 5.53 -15.09 3.96
N VAL A 221 4.44 -15.17 3.19
CA VAL A 221 4.40 -14.56 1.84
C VAL A 221 4.49 -13.03 1.88
N ALA A 222 4.05 -12.41 2.97
CA ALA A 222 4.17 -10.96 3.14
C ALA A 222 5.60 -10.50 3.45
N PHE A 223 6.50 -11.40 3.82
CA PHE A 223 7.86 -11.05 4.21
C PHE A 223 8.92 -11.36 3.16
N LYS A 224 8.61 -12.20 2.19
CA LYS A 224 9.60 -12.76 1.28
C LYS A 224 9.55 -12.19 -0.14
N HIS A 225 8.45 -11.55 -0.52
CA HIS A 225 8.16 -11.17 -1.92
C HIS A 225 8.14 -9.65 -2.17
N PHE A 226 8.84 -8.87 -1.35
CA PHE A 226 9.06 -7.45 -1.64
C PHE A 226 9.91 -7.21 -2.89
N PRO A 227 10.91 -8.02 -3.24
CA PRO A 227 11.61 -7.85 -4.52
C PRO A 227 10.67 -7.80 -5.71
N GLU A 228 9.72 -8.74 -5.80
CA GLU A 228 8.75 -8.84 -6.89
C GLU A 228 7.76 -7.67 -6.85
N LEU A 229 7.27 -7.30 -5.66
CA LEU A 229 6.38 -6.15 -5.47
C LEU A 229 7.03 -4.85 -5.97
N PHE A 230 8.28 -4.57 -5.55
CA PHE A 230 8.99 -3.37 -5.96
C PHE A 230 9.38 -3.38 -7.44
N ALA A 231 9.74 -4.55 -7.99
CA ALA A 231 9.98 -4.70 -9.44
C ALA A 231 8.72 -4.37 -10.23
N PHE A 232 7.56 -4.86 -9.78
CA PHE A 232 6.27 -4.55 -10.40
C PHE A 232 5.96 -3.05 -10.31
N PHE A 233 6.07 -2.42 -9.13
CA PHE A 233 5.81 -0.99 -8.99
C PHE A 233 6.75 -0.13 -9.83
N ASN A 234 8.02 -0.50 -9.95
CA ASN A 234 8.97 0.21 -10.82
C ASN A 234 8.61 0.14 -12.31
N ALA A 235 7.87 -0.88 -12.73
CA ALA A 235 7.49 -1.08 -14.13
C ALA A 235 6.27 -0.26 -14.56
N TYR A 236 5.54 0.38 -13.63
CA TYR A 236 4.27 1.04 -13.96
C TYR A 236 4.20 2.47 -13.41
N SER A 237 3.65 3.37 -14.22
CA SER A 237 3.26 4.72 -13.83
C SER A 237 1.93 5.10 -14.48
N LYS A 238 1.22 6.11 -13.96
CA LYS A 238 -0.03 6.60 -14.57
C LYS A 238 0.17 7.29 -15.92
N ALA A 239 1.36 7.79 -16.19
CA ALA A 239 1.69 8.44 -17.45
C ALA A 239 1.75 7.46 -18.65
N GLY A 240 1.47 6.19 -18.40
CA GLY A 240 1.38 5.12 -19.39
C GLY A 240 2.71 4.40 -19.61
N GLN A 241 2.61 3.08 -19.65
CA GLN A 241 3.60 2.09 -20.10
C GLN A 241 4.65 1.66 -19.08
N LYS A 242 4.95 0.35 -19.16
CA LYS A 242 6.19 -0.23 -18.64
C LYS A 242 7.33 0.71 -19.00
N ASP A 243 7.78 1.50 -18.03
CA ASP A 243 9.09 2.12 -18.13
C ASP A 243 10.05 0.96 -18.33
N ALA A 244 10.68 0.90 -19.51
CA ALA A 244 11.65 -0.14 -19.81
C ALA A 244 12.70 -0.10 -18.71
N ALA A 245 12.65 -1.11 -17.84
CA ALA A 245 13.65 -1.28 -16.80
C ALA A 245 14.99 -1.27 -17.52
N GLU A 246 15.87 -0.32 -17.19
CA GLU A 246 17.29 -0.44 -17.51
C GLU A 246 17.72 -1.79 -16.91
N THR A 247 17.89 -2.76 -17.78
CA THR A 247 18.43 -4.07 -17.42
C THR A 247 19.80 -3.78 -16.81
N PRO A 248 20.07 -4.16 -15.55
CA PRO A 248 21.41 -3.97 -15.00
C PRO A 248 22.38 -4.71 -15.91
N THR A 249 23.29 -3.97 -16.52
CA THR A 249 24.39 -4.54 -17.31
C THR A 249 25.11 -5.56 -16.44
N PRO A 250 25.22 -6.82 -16.85
CA PRO A 250 25.95 -7.82 -16.08
C PRO A 250 27.40 -7.33 -15.95
N ALA A 251 27.89 -7.34 -14.70
CA ALA A 251 29.29 -7.02 -14.42
C ALA A 251 30.21 -7.90 -15.28
N PRO A 252 31.30 -7.36 -15.84
CA PRO A 252 32.26 -8.16 -16.58
C PRO A 252 32.81 -9.27 -15.68
N LYS A 253 32.77 -10.49 -16.17
CA LYS A 253 33.39 -11.64 -15.49
C LYS A 253 34.91 -11.43 -15.42
N PRO A 254 35.55 -11.87 -14.30
CA PRO A 254 36.99 -11.74 -14.09
C PRO A 254 37.81 -12.57 -15.08
#